data_d347e57fbeb9ee5a0a4cb120a87717bb
#
_entry.id   d347e57fbeb9ee5a0a4cb120a87717bb
#
_cell.length_a   1.000
_cell.length_b   1.000
_cell.length_c   1.000
_cell.angle_alpha   90.00
_cell.angle_beta   90.00
_cell.angle_gamma   90.00
#
_symmetry.space_group_name_H-M   'P 1'
#
loop_
_entity.id
_entity.type
_entity.pdbx_description
1 polymer ?
#
loop_
_entity_poly.entity_id
_entity_poly.type
_entity_poly.pdbx_seq_one_letter_code
_entity_poly.pdbx_strand_id
1 'polypeptide(L)'
;MFLQAIIAGTVLFLIIQYIRERNTLKKIAKHFGGPKPLPLIGNLLEFNKDVPEIFETGIRLLKLHGPDTFFWGLFNRYMLVVSSPKNVEKVLMAKQAQKSLLYTFLESWLRTGLLLSSGEKWFQRRRIITPAFHFKILEQFVAVFNKEADVMVTNLRKHVGGKEFDIYSYVTLMALDSICETSMGTSVNAQNDPDNDYVKNVKSMSVLFLRRIFDPLAGYPVLYELVHPRAYKTRKIVRELHKFTDSVIAERRKQLQESGEEGKRLTKSDENLYSKQKMTFLDLLLNVNVDGMPLDDLEIREEVDTFMFEGHDTTTSGISFTIYELARHQQAQDRIYDEIVAILGKNNREADLTYQVLQEFKYLEMAIKEALRLYPSVPFIGRHLLEDTELDGITLPSGMEVLVSIYMIHRNPEVFPDPERYDPERFSEDAESKRGPYDYIPFSAGARNCIGQRFAMLEMKVALIKLISNYRVLPGESLGKLRVKTDLVIRPHMGVPVTLVERD
;
A
#
# COMPACT_ATOMS: atom_id res chain seq x y z
N MET A 1 42.37 30.10 21.76
CA MET A 1 43.25 29.23 20.92
C MET A 1 42.82 27.76 20.98
N PHE A 2 42.78 27.10 22.16
CA PHE A 2 42.42 25.65 22.26
C PHE A 2 41.04 25.32 21.71
N LEU A 3 39.99 26.10 22.08
CA LEU A 3 38.64 25.90 21.55
C LEU A 3 38.55 26.13 20.03
N GLN A 4 39.24 27.10 19.49
CA GLN A 4 39.32 27.36 18.04
C GLN A 4 40.02 26.21 17.30
N ALA A 5 41.05 25.62 17.87
CA ALA A 5 41.74 24.47 17.32
C ALA A 5 40.85 23.22 17.31
N ILE A 6 40.07 22.98 18.37
CA ILE A 6 39.08 21.89 18.42
C ILE A 6 38.01 22.08 17.36
N ILE A 7 37.43 23.29 17.26
CA ILE A 7 36.41 23.59 16.23
C ILE A 7 36.96 23.40 14.84
N ALA A 8 38.17 23.92 14.55
CA ALA A 8 38.82 23.76 13.25
C ALA A 8 39.12 22.28 12.92
N GLY A 9 39.59 21.51 13.91
CA GLY A 9 39.83 20.08 13.77
C GLY A 9 38.54 19.30 13.50
N THR A 10 37.48 19.61 14.23
CA THR A 10 36.16 18.99 14.02
C THR A 10 35.59 19.31 12.63
N VAL A 11 35.67 20.57 12.19
CA VAL A 11 35.21 21.00 10.85
C VAL A 11 36.03 20.30 9.76
N LEU A 12 37.36 20.23 9.90
CA LEU A 12 38.22 19.52 8.95
C LEU A 12 37.89 18.04 8.89
N PHE A 13 37.69 17.40 10.02
CA PHE A 13 37.25 15.99 10.09
C PHE A 13 35.93 15.76 9.36
N LEU A 14 34.91 16.60 9.59
CA LEU A 14 33.62 16.53 8.94
C LEU A 14 33.74 16.74 7.42
N ILE A 15 34.59 17.67 6.97
CA ILE A 15 34.87 17.89 5.54
C ILE A 15 35.50 16.64 4.91
N ILE A 16 36.51 16.05 5.57
CA ILE A 16 37.18 14.83 5.06
C ILE A 16 36.15 13.67 4.97
N GLN A 17 35.35 13.50 6.01
CA GLN A 17 34.30 12.47 6.03
C GLN A 17 33.29 12.71 4.90
N TYR A 18 32.83 13.92 4.71
CA TYR A 18 31.92 14.30 3.61
C TYR A 18 32.53 13.99 2.24
N ILE A 19 33.80 14.31 2.02
CA ILE A 19 34.49 14.05 0.75
C ILE A 19 34.64 12.53 0.52
N ARG A 20 34.99 11.77 1.55
CA ARG A 20 35.11 10.30 1.44
C ARG A 20 33.78 9.67 1.04
N GLU A 21 32.74 10.00 1.75
CA GLU A 21 31.38 9.54 1.45
C GLU A 21 30.95 9.94 0.02
N ARG A 22 31.14 11.22 -0.35
CA ARG A 22 30.86 11.72 -1.69
C ARG A 22 31.58 10.94 -2.78
N ASN A 23 32.84 10.56 -2.57
CA ASN A 23 33.61 9.79 -3.53
C ASN A 23 33.10 8.35 -3.68
N THR A 24 32.66 7.72 -2.60
CA THR A 24 32.00 6.40 -2.64
C THR A 24 30.69 6.48 -3.42
N LEU A 25 29.84 7.44 -3.08
CA LEU A 25 28.56 7.66 -3.76
C LEU A 25 28.73 8.00 -5.25
N LYS A 26 29.80 8.75 -5.62
CA LYS A 26 30.11 9.03 -7.04
C LYS A 26 30.45 7.77 -7.82
N LYS A 27 31.14 6.78 -7.22
CA LYS A 27 31.43 5.50 -7.89
C LYS A 27 30.13 4.75 -8.16
N ILE A 28 29.25 4.67 -7.16
CA ILE A 28 27.94 4.02 -7.26
C ILE A 28 27.07 4.74 -8.31
N ALA A 29 26.97 6.07 -8.23
CA ALA A 29 26.25 6.87 -9.19
C ALA A 29 26.75 6.73 -10.64
N LYS A 30 28.08 6.58 -10.83
CA LYS A 30 28.66 6.33 -12.14
C LYS A 30 28.30 4.94 -12.70
N HIS A 31 28.16 3.95 -11.81
CA HIS A 31 27.81 2.59 -12.20
C HIS A 31 26.34 2.47 -12.63
N PHE A 32 25.41 2.95 -11.80
CA PHE A 32 23.96 2.87 -12.10
C PHE A 32 23.46 3.98 -13.05
N GLY A 33 24.22 5.06 -13.20
CA GLY A 33 23.76 6.21 -13.96
C GLY A 33 22.70 7.03 -13.25
N GLY A 34 22.18 8.04 -13.92
CA GLY A 34 21.12 8.90 -13.40
C GLY A 34 21.18 10.34 -13.92
N PRO A 35 20.23 11.20 -13.56
CA PRO A 35 20.20 12.57 -13.98
C PRO A 35 21.39 13.36 -13.43
N LYS A 36 21.94 14.30 -14.24
CA LYS A 36 23.04 15.17 -13.83
C LYS A 36 22.68 15.96 -12.56
N PRO A 37 23.41 15.81 -11.45
CA PRO A 37 23.12 16.58 -10.26
C PRO A 37 23.61 18.02 -10.36
N LEU A 38 22.83 18.95 -9.81
CA LEU A 38 23.32 20.31 -9.54
C LEU A 38 24.20 20.31 -8.28
N PRO A 39 25.19 21.23 -8.18
CA PRO A 39 26.00 21.36 -6.99
C PRO A 39 25.12 21.53 -5.73
N LEU A 40 25.44 20.84 -4.64
CA LEU A 40 24.78 20.86 -3.34
C LEU A 40 23.35 20.36 -3.30
N ILE A 41 22.50 20.72 -4.26
CA ILE A 41 21.06 20.43 -4.27
C ILE A 41 20.68 19.17 -5.07
N GLY A 42 21.64 18.57 -5.77
CA GLY A 42 21.39 17.33 -6.53
C GLY A 42 20.30 17.48 -7.59
N ASN A 43 19.31 16.61 -7.58
CA ASN A 43 18.19 16.57 -8.50
C ASN A 43 16.88 17.17 -7.92
N LEU A 44 16.94 17.83 -6.77
CA LEU A 44 15.72 18.29 -6.06
C LEU A 44 14.85 19.24 -6.89
N LEU A 45 15.45 20.07 -7.79
CA LEU A 45 14.67 20.97 -8.64
C LEU A 45 13.79 20.23 -9.65
N GLU A 46 14.18 19.01 -10.07
CA GLU A 46 13.34 18.18 -10.93
C GLU A 46 12.01 17.81 -10.25
N PHE A 47 12.01 17.71 -8.92
CA PHE A 47 10.87 17.28 -8.09
C PHE A 47 10.16 18.45 -7.38
N ASN A 48 10.56 19.70 -7.62
CA ASN A 48 9.84 20.89 -7.09
C ASN A 48 8.58 21.17 -7.93
N LYS A 49 7.60 20.28 -7.81
CA LYS A 49 6.39 20.22 -8.62
C LYS A 49 5.18 19.81 -7.79
N ASP A 50 4.01 19.80 -8.41
CA ASP A 50 2.82 19.22 -7.81
C ASP A 50 2.89 17.68 -7.72
N VAL A 51 2.10 17.11 -6.81
CA VAL A 51 2.15 15.66 -6.47
C VAL A 51 2.06 14.75 -7.69
N PRO A 52 1.13 14.94 -8.65
CA PRO A 52 1.08 14.13 -9.87
C PRO A 52 2.34 14.28 -10.72
N GLU A 53 2.85 15.48 -10.86
CA GLU A 53 4.03 15.77 -11.68
C GLU A 53 5.33 15.22 -11.07
N ILE A 54 5.41 15.10 -9.73
CA ILE A 54 6.53 14.43 -9.06
C ILE A 54 6.61 12.98 -9.53
N PHE A 55 5.48 12.27 -9.54
CA PHE A 55 5.43 10.88 -9.99
C PHE A 55 5.77 10.76 -11.48
N GLU A 56 5.13 11.55 -12.34
CA GLU A 56 5.39 11.55 -13.78
C GLU A 56 6.87 11.84 -14.08
N THR A 57 7.47 12.80 -13.35
CA THR A 57 8.90 13.14 -13.51
C THR A 57 9.79 11.98 -13.08
N GLY A 58 9.50 11.35 -11.94
CA GLY A 58 10.24 10.18 -11.46
C GLY A 58 10.23 9.04 -12.47
N ILE A 59 9.04 8.68 -12.98
CA ILE A 59 8.89 7.62 -13.99
C ILE A 59 9.59 7.98 -15.30
N ARG A 60 9.48 9.23 -15.77
CA ARG A 60 10.18 9.69 -16.96
C ARG A 60 11.70 9.56 -16.82
N LEU A 61 12.24 9.93 -15.66
CA LEU A 61 13.69 9.84 -15.41
C LEU A 61 14.14 8.37 -15.30
N LEU A 62 13.36 7.48 -14.68
CA LEU A 62 13.65 6.04 -14.63
C LEU A 62 13.62 5.43 -16.05
N LYS A 63 12.65 5.77 -16.88
CA LYS A 63 12.60 5.32 -18.29
C LYS A 63 13.80 5.82 -19.10
N LEU A 64 14.32 7.02 -18.81
CA LEU A 64 15.43 7.63 -19.52
C LEU A 64 16.79 7.04 -19.12
N HIS A 65 17.00 6.75 -17.83
CA HIS A 65 18.30 6.37 -17.28
C HIS A 65 18.48 4.87 -17.07
N GLY A 66 17.41 4.09 -17.19
CA GLY A 66 17.44 2.63 -17.07
C GLY A 66 16.74 2.10 -15.82
N PRO A 67 16.69 0.75 -15.69
CA PRO A 67 15.93 0.08 -14.64
C PRO A 67 16.44 0.36 -13.23
N ASP A 68 17.74 0.63 -13.10
CA ASP A 68 18.39 0.91 -11.82
C ASP A 68 19.07 2.28 -11.96
N THR A 69 18.58 3.27 -11.20
CA THR A 69 18.91 4.68 -11.38
C THR A 69 19.28 5.35 -10.07
N PHE A 70 20.37 6.10 -10.05
CA PHE A 70 20.83 6.83 -8.89
C PHE A 70 20.43 8.31 -8.95
N PHE A 71 19.72 8.77 -7.92
CA PHE A 71 19.34 10.17 -7.75
C PHE A 71 20.12 10.83 -6.64
N TRP A 72 20.56 12.06 -6.88
CA TRP A 72 21.22 12.89 -5.87
C TRP A 72 20.19 13.80 -5.19
N GLY A 73 20.19 13.81 -3.87
CA GLY A 73 19.45 14.78 -3.06
C GLY A 73 20.35 15.94 -2.60
N LEU A 74 19.92 16.61 -1.53
CA LEU A 74 20.67 17.69 -0.90
C LEU A 74 21.97 17.17 -0.28
N PHE A 75 23.08 17.85 -0.53
CA PHE A 75 24.43 17.46 -0.12
C PHE A 75 24.81 16.02 -0.58
N ASN A 76 25.07 15.10 0.35
CA ASN A 76 25.34 13.69 0.08
C ASN A 76 24.11 12.79 0.18
N ARG A 77 22.89 13.34 0.28
CA ARG A 77 21.68 12.52 0.22
C ARG A 77 21.53 11.94 -1.17
N TYR A 78 20.96 10.79 -1.23
CA TYR A 78 20.73 10.06 -2.47
C TYR A 78 19.53 9.15 -2.35
N MET A 79 19.09 8.65 -3.49
CA MET A 79 18.12 7.59 -3.63
C MET A 79 18.59 6.67 -4.75
N LEU A 80 18.89 5.42 -4.45
CA LEU A 80 19.07 4.39 -5.47
C LEU A 80 17.72 3.72 -5.71
N VAL A 81 17.19 3.83 -6.92
CA VAL A 81 15.96 3.14 -7.33
C VAL A 81 16.35 1.93 -8.15
N VAL A 82 15.83 0.76 -7.80
CA VAL A 82 16.06 -0.49 -8.53
C VAL A 82 14.74 -1.08 -9.04
N SER A 83 14.77 -1.59 -10.26
CA SER A 83 13.64 -2.29 -10.89
C SER A 83 14.07 -3.46 -11.78
N SER A 84 15.37 -3.72 -11.92
CA SER A 84 15.85 -4.95 -12.55
C SER A 84 15.54 -6.16 -11.65
N PRO A 85 14.89 -7.24 -12.14
CA PRO A 85 14.45 -8.36 -11.31
C PRO A 85 15.58 -8.96 -10.47
N LYS A 86 16.78 -9.08 -11.03
CA LYS A 86 17.96 -9.61 -10.35
C LYS A 86 18.37 -8.77 -9.13
N ASN A 87 18.38 -7.43 -9.25
CA ASN A 87 18.76 -6.55 -8.13
C ASN A 87 17.61 -6.43 -7.13
N VAL A 88 16.37 -6.45 -7.61
CA VAL A 88 15.18 -6.51 -6.76
C VAL A 88 15.20 -7.75 -5.86
N GLU A 89 15.50 -8.94 -6.42
CA GLU A 89 15.65 -10.16 -5.65
C GLU A 89 16.67 -9.99 -4.52
N LYS A 90 17.88 -9.52 -4.85
CA LYS A 90 18.96 -9.33 -3.86
C LYS A 90 18.53 -8.38 -2.73
N VAL A 91 17.88 -7.26 -3.07
CA VAL A 91 17.42 -6.26 -2.08
C VAL A 91 16.28 -6.81 -1.19
N LEU A 92 15.33 -7.57 -1.76
CA LEU A 92 14.18 -8.08 -1.00
C LEU A 92 14.52 -9.33 -0.19
N MET A 93 15.53 -10.10 -0.59
CA MET A 93 16.02 -11.30 0.10
C MET A 93 17.15 -11.02 1.09
N ALA A 94 17.70 -9.80 1.13
CA ALA A 94 18.75 -9.44 2.08
C ALA A 94 18.25 -9.66 3.52
N LYS A 95 18.88 -10.56 4.26
CA LYS A 95 18.44 -11.04 5.59
C LYS A 95 18.28 -9.92 6.62
N GLN A 96 19.11 -8.89 6.50
CA GLN A 96 19.16 -7.76 7.43
C GLN A 96 18.59 -6.46 6.83
N ALA A 97 17.95 -6.50 5.65
CA ALA A 97 17.33 -5.31 5.10
C ALA A 97 16.11 -4.88 5.95
N GLN A 98 16.21 -3.68 6.49
CA GLN A 98 15.11 -3.05 7.23
C GLN A 98 14.26 -2.18 6.30
N LYS A 99 13.15 -1.68 6.82
CA LYS A 99 12.40 -0.62 6.13
C LYS A 99 13.29 0.63 5.98
N SER A 100 13.17 1.31 4.84
CA SER A 100 13.89 2.56 4.59
C SER A 100 13.61 3.60 5.67
N LEU A 101 14.58 4.44 5.97
CA LEU A 101 14.44 5.55 6.91
C LEU A 101 13.34 6.54 6.49
N LEU A 102 12.91 6.53 5.23
CA LEU A 102 11.76 7.34 4.80
C LEU A 102 10.47 6.99 5.56
N TYR A 103 10.31 5.73 5.98
CA TYR A 103 9.14 5.31 6.75
C TYR A 103 9.08 5.94 8.15
N THR A 104 10.20 6.43 8.70
CA THR A 104 10.21 7.14 10.00
C THR A 104 9.34 8.40 9.97
N PHE A 105 9.08 8.95 8.77
CA PHE A 105 8.16 10.08 8.61
C PHE A 105 6.70 9.74 8.93
N LEU A 106 6.37 8.45 9.01
CA LEU A 106 5.04 7.94 9.42
C LEU A 106 4.99 7.58 10.91
N GLU A 107 6.11 7.55 11.64
CA GLU A 107 6.14 7.13 13.06
C GLU A 107 5.25 7.98 13.97
N SER A 108 5.04 9.25 13.64
CA SER A 108 4.10 10.09 14.39
C SER A 108 2.66 9.58 14.34
N TRP A 109 2.30 8.84 13.31
CA TRP A 109 0.98 8.24 13.09
C TRP A 109 0.98 6.74 13.41
N LEU A 110 1.74 5.94 12.64
CA LEU A 110 1.72 4.47 12.70
C LEU A 110 2.66 3.89 13.76
N ARG A 111 3.44 4.75 14.44
CA ARG A 111 4.45 4.36 15.42
C ARG A 111 5.33 3.22 14.93
N THR A 112 5.49 2.18 15.73
CA THR A 112 6.28 0.99 15.41
C THR A 112 5.41 -0.25 15.23
N GLY A 113 4.21 -0.10 14.65
CA GLY A 113 3.36 -1.20 14.22
C GLY A 113 4.02 -2.07 13.14
N LEU A 114 3.35 -3.12 12.67
CA LEU A 114 3.91 -4.14 11.78
C LEU A 114 4.56 -3.58 10.51
N LEU A 115 4.04 -2.47 9.96
CA LEU A 115 4.61 -1.82 8.78
C LEU A 115 6.02 -1.28 9.06
N LEU A 116 6.21 -0.57 10.18
CA LEU A 116 7.42 0.20 10.48
C LEU A 116 8.41 -0.52 11.37
N SER A 117 7.95 -1.45 12.23
CA SER A 117 8.82 -2.18 13.16
C SER A 117 9.90 -3.00 12.45
N SER A 118 10.98 -3.29 13.16
CA SER A 118 12.13 -4.06 12.70
C SER A 118 12.60 -5.05 13.77
N GLY A 119 13.50 -5.96 13.40
CA GLY A 119 14.13 -6.90 14.32
C GLY A 119 13.13 -7.79 15.05
N GLU A 120 13.38 -8.03 16.34
CA GLU A 120 12.60 -8.96 17.17
C GLU A 120 11.13 -8.54 17.30
N LYS A 121 10.86 -7.23 17.49
CA LYS A 121 9.48 -6.72 17.57
C LYS A 121 8.68 -7.10 16.33
N TRP A 122 9.27 -6.90 15.14
CA TRP A 122 8.60 -7.26 13.90
C TRP A 122 8.34 -8.77 13.79
N PHE A 123 9.31 -9.59 14.14
CA PHE A 123 9.16 -11.06 14.12
C PHE A 123 8.03 -11.53 15.05
N GLN A 124 7.99 -10.99 16.25
CA GLN A 124 6.93 -11.30 17.22
C GLN A 124 5.57 -10.88 16.68
N ARG A 125 5.42 -9.62 16.22
CA ARG A 125 4.15 -9.10 15.69
C ARG A 125 3.69 -9.88 14.47
N ARG A 126 4.60 -10.11 13.50
CA ARG A 126 4.29 -10.90 12.30
C ARG A 126 3.76 -12.29 12.65
N ARG A 127 4.42 -12.98 13.59
CA ARG A 127 4.02 -14.33 14.04
C ARG A 127 2.66 -14.32 14.74
N ILE A 128 2.39 -13.34 15.60
CA ILE A 128 1.12 -13.21 16.32
C ILE A 128 -0.03 -12.92 15.37
N ILE A 129 0.19 -12.03 14.40
CA ILE A 129 -0.86 -11.51 13.53
C ILE A 129 -1.16 -12.46 12.35
N THR A 130 -0.19 -13.23 11.88
CA THR A 130 -0.36 -14.13 10.71
C THR A 130 -1.58 -15.05 10.80
N PRO A 131 -1.91 -15.67 11.96
CA PRO A 131 -3.09 -16.52 12.09
C PRO A 131 -4.43 -15.84 11.81
N ALA A 132 -4.55 -14.51 12.03
CA ALA A 132 -5.76 -13.76 11.73
C ALA A 132 -6.05 -13.66 10.22
N PHE A 133 -5.07 -13.97 9.37
CA PHE A 133 -5.20 -14.02 7.91
C PHE A 133 -5.20 -15.45 7.35
N HIS A 134 -5.44 -16.45 8.23
CA HIS A 134 -5.57 -17.84 7.79
C HIS A 134 -6.88 -18.04 7.01
N PHE A 135 -6.90 -18.96 6.03
CA PHE A 135 -8.04 -19.13 5.11
C PHE A 135 -9.39 -19.35 5.84
N LYS A 136 -9.42 -20.06 6.98
CA LYS A 136 -10.65 -20.28 7.77
C LYS A 136 -11.22 -18.99 8.37
N ILE A 137 -10.38 -18.00 8.65
CA ILE A 137 -10.81 -16.68 9.12
C ILE A 137 -11.28 -15.86 7.92
N LEU A 138 -10.52 -15.89 6.83
CA LEU A 138 -10.88 -15.19 5.58
C LEU A 138 -12.22 -15.67 5.01
N GLU A 139 -12.55 -16.95 5.14
CA GLU A 139 -13.84 -17.50 4.75
C GLU A 139 -15.01 -16.78 5.47
N GLN A 140 -14.84 -16.46 6.75
CA GLN A 140 -15.83 -15.71 7.53
C GLN A 140 -15.96 -14.25 7.08
N PHE A 141 -14.87 -13.66 6.59
CA PHE A 141 -14.87 -12.28 6.11
C PHE A 141 -15.63 -12.09 4.80
N VAL A 142 -15.78 -13.15 4.00
CA VAL A 142 -16.53 -13.09 2.74
C VAL A 142 -17.98 -12.64 2.95
N ALA A 143 -18.62 -13.03 4.07
CA ALA A 143 -19.97 -12.58 4.40
C ALA A 143 -20.03 -11.04 4.62
N VAL A 144 -19.00 -10.47 5.27
CA VAL A 144 -18.89 -9.01 5.44
C VAL A 144 -18.63 -8.33 4.10
N PHE A 145 -17.75 -8.88 3.26
CA PHE A 145 -17.51 -8.32 1.93
C PHE A 145 -18.78 -8.31 1.06
N ASN A 146 -19.59 -9.38 1.11
CA ASN A 146 -20.90 -9.40 0.43
C ASN A 146 -21.77 -8.25 0.92
N LYS A 147 -21.95 -8.15 2.24
CA LYS A 147 -22.78 -7.10 2.87
C LYS A 147 -22.34 -5.71 2.46
N GLU A 148 -21.04 -5.40 2.59
CA GLU A 148 -20.54 -4.05 2.32
C GLU A 148 -20.53 -3.72 0.82
N ALA A 149 -20.31 -4.71 -0.04
CA ALA A 149 -20.44 -4.55 -1.49
C ALA A 149 -21.92 -4.35 -1.91
N ASP A 150 -22.89 -5.01 -1.27
CA ASP A 150 -24.32 -4.81 -1.53
C ASP A 150 -24.78 -3.41 -1.11
N VAL A 151 -24.25 -2.88 0.01
CA VAL A 151 -24.47 -1.48 0.41
C VAL A 151 -23.90 -0.53 -0.64
N MET A 152 -22.69 -0.75 -1.13
CA MET A 152 -22.09 0.06 -2.19
C MET A 152 -22.94 0.03 -3.47
N VAL A 153 -23.32 -1.15 -3.94
CA VAL A 153 -24.18 -1.31 -5.13
C VAL A 153 -25.50 -0.59 -4.97
N THR A 154 -26.12 -0.68 -3.79
CA THR A 154 -27.36 0.04 -3.47
C THR A 154 -27.19 1.55 -3.52
N ASN A 155 -26.09 2.07 -2.95
CA ASN A 155 -25.76 3.49 -2.98
C ASN A 155 -25.46 4.00 -4.40
N LEU A 156 -24.99 3.14 -5.28
CA LEU A 156 -24.71 3.45 -6.68
C LEU A 156 -25.97 3.54 -7.56
N ARG A 157 -27.09 2.93 -7.15
CA ARG A 157 -28.35 2.89 -7.93
C ARG A 157 -28.84 4.28 -8.38
N LYS A 158 -28.64 5.31 -7.55
CA LYS A 158 -29.01 6.70 -7.87
C LYS A 158 -28.25 7.30 -9.07
N HIS A 159 -27.19 6.67 -9.54
CA HIS A 159 -26.38 7.11 -10.68
C HIS A 159 -26.68 6.38 -11.98
N VAL A 160 -27.58 5.37 -11.93
CA VAL A 160 -27.95 4.59 -13.13
C VAL A 160 -28.69 5.48 -14.13
N GLY A 161 -28.23 5.48 -15.39
CA GLY A 161 -28.78 6.32 -16.45
C GLY A 161 -28.57 7.84 -16.25
N GLY A 162 -27.80 8.23 -15.22
CA GLY A 162 -27.51 9.62 -14.89
C GLY A 162 -26.21 10.13 -15.52
N LYS A 163 -25.75 11.29 -15.02
CA LYS A 163 -24.46 11.87 -15.39
C LYS A 163 -23.31 11.06 -14.81
N GLU A 164 -22.09 11.25 -15.37
CA GLU A 164 -20.87 10.69 -14.80
C GLU A 164 -20.67 11.13 -13.35
N PHE A 165 -20.04 10.25 -12.57
CA PHE A 165 -19.68 10.49 -11.17
C PHE A 165 -18.39 9.77 -10.83
N ASP A 166 -17.73 10.18 -9.75
CA ASP A 166 -16.51 9.54 -9.26
C ASP A 166 -16.83 8.29 -8.41
N ILE A 167 -16.57 7.10 -8.97
CA ILE A 167 -16.78 5.83 -8.24
C ILE A 167 -15.73 5.57 -7.17
N TYR A 168 -14.55 6.22 -7.25
CA TYR A 168 -13.45 6.05 -6.29
C TYR A 168 -13.88 6.31 -4.85
N SER A 169 -14.73 7.31 -4.64
CA SER A 169 -15.22 7.68 -3.31
C SER A 169 -16.11 6.58 -2.70
N TYR A 170 -16.95 5.92 -3.48
CA TYR A 170 -17.81 4.82 -3.03
C TYR A 170 -16.97 3.58 -2.65
N VAL A 171 -16.00 3.24 -3.48
CA VAL A 171 -15.08 2.14 -3.21
C VAL A 171 -14.27 2.40 -1.94
N THR A 172 -13.84 3.66 -1.71
CA THR A 172 -13.07 4.01 -0.50
C THR A 172 -13.88 3.76 0.78
N LEU A 173 -15.15 4.15 0.79
CA LEU A 173 -16.01 4.01 1.96
C LEU A 173 -16.39 2.54 2.19
N MET A 174 -16.67 1.78 1.13
CA MET A 174 -16.90 0.34 1.20
C MET A 174 -15.68 -0.40 1.79
N ALA A 175 -14.47 -0.09 1.32
CA ALA A 175 -13.26 -0.71 1.83
C ALA A 175 -12.98 -0.35 3.30
N LEU A 176 -13.31 0.88 3.73
CA LEU A 176 -13.20 1.27 5.14
C LEU A 176 -14.19 0.49 6.02
N ASP A 177 -15.46 0.38 5.62
CA ASP A 177 -16.44 -0.43 6.35
C ASP A 177 -16.02 -1.90 6.39
N SER A 178 -15.53 -2.45 5.26
CA SER A 178 -15.03 -3.83 5.17
C SER A 178 -13.90 -4.12 6.16
N ILE A 179 -12.87 -3.27 6.23
CA ILE A 179 -11.74 -3.51 7.16
C ILE A 179 -12.14 -3.33 8.61
N CYS A 180 -13.01 -2.35 8.91
CA CYS A 180 -13.49 -2.12 10.26
C CYS A 180 -14.35 -3.29 10.76
N GLU A 181 -15.25 -3.81 9.95
CA GLU A 181 -16.12 -4.91 10.38
C GLU A 181 -15.39 -6.26 10.41
N THR A 182 -14.53 -6.56 9.41
CA THR A 182 -13.78 -7.82 9.38
C THR A 182 -12.67 -7.88 10.41
N SER A 183 -11.80 -6.85 10.42
CA SER A 183 -10.58 -6.89 11.21
C SER A 183 -10.74 -6.28 12.59
N MET A 184 -11.56 -5.23 12.74
CA MET A 184 -11.79 -4.57 14.03
C MET A 184 -13.06 -5.07 14.73
N GLY A 185 -13.93 -5.81 14.04
CA GLY A 185 -15.19 -6.30 14.59
C GLY A 185 -16.18 -5.19 14.96
N THR A 186 -16.05 -4.02 14.36
CA THR A 186 -16.83 -2.82 14.66
C THR A 186 -17.35 -2.21 13.37
N SER A 187 -18.66 -1.97 13.29
CA SER A 187 -19.27 -1.25 12.16
C SER A 187 -19.15 0.25 12.35
N VAL A 188 -18.55 0.94 11.40
CA VAL A 188 -18.40 2.41 11.42
C VAL A 188 -19.38 3.11 10.47
N ASN A 189 -20.06 2.35 9.59
CA ASN A 189 -21.04 2.82 8.62
C ASN A 189 -20.54 4.02 7.77
N ALA A 190 -19.29 3.96 7.34
CA ALA A 190 -18.65 5.02 6.56
C ALA A 190 -19.39 5.30 5.24
N GLN A 191 -20.02 4.29 4.63
CA GLN A 191 -20.78 4.42 3.39
C GLN A 191 -22.02 5.34 3.53
N ASN A 192 -22.45 5.64 4.76
CA ASN A 192 -23.51 6.61 5.07
C ASN A 192 -22.97 8.03 5.31
N ASP A 193 -21.64 8.20 5.32
CA ASP A 193 -20.95 9.48 5.54
C ASP A 193 -19.98 9.78 4.37
N PRO A 194 -20.48 10.36 3.26
CA PRO A 194 -19.65 10.67 2.09
C PRO A 194 -18.48 11.60 2.36
N ASP A 195 -18.56 12.36 3.44
CA ASP A 195 -17.58 13.35 3.87
C ASP A 195 -16.67 12.88 5.01
N ASN A 196 -16.54 11.56 5.18
CA ASN A 196 -15.83 10.92 6.27
C ASN A 196 -14.44 11.53 6.58
N ASP A 197 -14.28 12.03 7.80
CA ASP A 197 -13.09 12.76 8.22
C ASP A 197 -11.86 11.86 8.32
N TYR A 198 -12.01 10.59 8.68
CA TYR A 198 -10.88 9.65 8.71
C TYR A 198 -10.27 9.49 7.31
N VAL A 199 -11.09 9.27 6.28
CA VAL A 199 -10.64 9.16 4.89
C VAL A 199 -9.94 10.44 4.41
N LYS A 200 -10.49 11.62 4.73
CA LYS A 200 -9.87 12.93 4.40
C LYS A 200 -8.52 13.10 5.08
N ASN A 201 -8.41 12.69 6.34
CA ASN A 201 -7.19 12.79 7.13
C ASN A 201 -6.10 11.83 6.63
N VAL A 202 -6.45 10.59 6.27
CA VAL A 202 -5.53 9.63 5.63
C VAL A 202 -4.97 10.19 4.32
N LYS A 203 -5.83 10.70 3.43
CA LYS A 203 -5.40 11.34 2.16
C LYS A 203 -4.47 12.53 2.42
N SER A 204 -4.78 13.35 3.41
CA SER A 204 -3.96 14.52 3.77
C SER A 204 -2.60 14.11 4.34
N MET A 205 -2.57 13.06 5.19
CA MET A 205 -1.34 12.54 5.78
C MET A 205 -0.40 11.95 4.71
N SER A 206 -0.95 11.21 3.75
CA SER A 206 -0.20 10.64 2.63
C SER A 206 0.48 11.73 1.78
N VAL A 207 -0.23 12.83 1.48
CA VAL A 207 0.36 13.99 0.78
C VAL A 207 1.46 14.66 1.60
N LEU A 208 1.27 14.80 2.92
CA LEU A 208 2.29 15.39 3.81
C LEU A 208 3.54 14.51 3.88
N PHE A 209 3.38 13.19 3.89
CA PHE A 209 4.48 12.24 3.79
C PHE A 209 5.32 12.44 2.52
N LEU A 210 4.68 12.46 1.35
CA LEU A 210 5.39 12.67 0.09
C LEU A 210 6.11 14.04 0.07
N ARG A 211 5.43 15.10 0.50
CA ARG A 211 6.04 16.43 0.58
C ARG A 211 7.24 16.48 1.51
N ARG A 212 7.24 15.68 2.58
CA ARG A 212 8.36 15.59 3.53
C ARG A 212 9.59 14.93 2.89
N ILE A 213 9.41 13.93 2.03
CA ILE A 213 10.53 13.25 1.34
C ILE A 213 11.39 14.26 0.55
N PHE A 214 10.73 15.21 -0.11
CA PHE A 214 11.41 16.22 -0.94
C PHE A 214 11.69 17.54 -0.21
N ASP A 215 11.44 17.60 1.10
CA ASP A 215 11.67 18.80 1.90
C ASP A 215 13.17 18.91 2.28
N PRO A 216 13.82 20.07 2.08
CA PRO A 216 15.21 20.29 2.49
C PRO A 216 15.46 20.02 3.98
N LEU A 217 14.47 20.28 4.85
CA LEU A 217 14.57 20.05 6.29
C LEU A 217 14.26 18.61 6.71
N ALA A 218 13.86 17.74 5.79
CA ALA A 218 13.51 16.34 6.09
C ALA A 218 14.59 15.56 6.87
N GLY A 219 15.87 15.92 6.67
CA GLY A 219 16.98 15.28 7.37
C GLY A 219 17.35 15.87 8.71
N TYR A 220 16.62 16.86 9.15
CA TYR A 220 16.80 17.52 10.43
C TYR A 220 15.49 17.43 11.21
N PRO A 221 15.11 16.25 11.72
CA PRO A 221 13.78 16.01 12.25
C PRO A 221 13.41 16.96 13.39
N VAL A 222 14.32 17.25 14.29
CA VAL A 222 14.08 18.18 15.41
C VAL A 222 13.77 19.58 14.87
N LEU A 223 14.57 20.07 13.93
CA LEU A 223 14.37 21.40 13.33
C LEU A 223 13.06 21.44 12.55
N TYR A 224 12.77 20.41 11.76
CA TYR A 224 11.51 20.29 11.02
C TYR A 224 10.30 20.38 11.96
N GLU A 225 10.30 19.61 13.04
CA GLU A 225 9.19 19.58 14.01
C GLU A 225 9.01 20.91 14.75
N LEU A 226 10.08 21.67 14.96
CA LEU A 226 10.01 22.96 15.67
C LEU A 226 9.55 24.12 14.78
N VAL A 227 10.02 24.19 13.54
CA VAL A 227 9.85 25.39 12.70
C VAL A 227 8.95 25.22 11.49
N HIS A 228 8.70 23.97 11.02
CA HIS A 228 8.02 23.77 9.76
C HIS A 228 6.49 23.81 9.90
N PRO A 229 5.76 24.64 9.12
CA PRO A 229 4.28 24.72 9.21
C PRO A 229 3.57 23.39 8.98
N ARG A 230 4.13 22.53 8.11
CA ARG A 230 3.57 21.20 7.85
C ARG A 230 3.67 20.27 9.07
N ALA A 231 4.66 20.41 9.94
CA ALA A 231 4.76 19.63 11.16
C ALA A 231 3.57 19.90 12.10
N TYR A 232 3.16 21.16 12.25
CA TYR A 232 1.94 21.50 13.00
C TYR A 232 0.69 20.87 12.39
N LYS A 233 0.54 20.95 11.06
CA LYS A 233 -0.58 20.32 10.34
C LYS A 233 -0.58 18.79 10.52
N THR A 234 0.59 18.14 10.43
CA THR A 234 0.76 16.71 10.66
C THR A 234 0.29 16.32 12.06
N ARG A 235 0.74 17.05 13.11
CA ARG A 235 0.32 16.77 14.51
C ARG A 235 -1.19 16.89 14.72
N LYS A 236 -1.85 17.86 14.04
CA LYS A 236 -3.31 18.00 14.11
C LYS A 236 -4.00 16.78 13.47
N ILE A 237 -3.61 16.41 12.25
CA ILE A 237 -4.18 15.27 11.51
C ILE A 237 -3.97 13.97 12.28
N VAL A 238 -2.77 13.72 12.78
CA VAL A 238 -2.45 12.52 13.56
C VAL A 238 -3.32 12.40 14.80
N ARG A 239 -3.60 13.48 15.51
CA ARG A 239 -4.53 13.47 16.66
C ARG A 239 -5.94 13.03 16.28
N GLU A 240 -6.45 13.51 15.14
CA GLU A 240 -7.79 13.11 14.68
C GLU A 240 -7.82 11.63 14.21
N LEU A 241 -6.75 11.16 13.55
CA LEU A 241 -6.62 9.75 13.16
C LEU A 241 -6.58 8.85 14.39
N HIS A 242 -5.73 9.16 15.40
CA HIS A 242 -5.67 8.39 16.64
C HIS A 242 -6.99 8.42 17.42
N LYS A 243 -7.69 9.58 17.46
CA LYS A 243 -8.99 9.67 18.11
C LYS A 243 -10.01 8.71 17.49
N PHE A 244 -10.01 8.61 16.17
CA PHE A 244 -10.89 7.66 15.47
C PHE A 244 -10.52 6.21 15.83
N THR A 245 -9.25 5.85 15.75
CA THR A 245 -8.75 4.51 16.09
C THR A 245 -9.03 4.15 17.55
N ASP A 246 -8.79 5.08 18.49
CA ASP A 246 -9.10 4.89 19.90
C ASP A 246 -10.61 4.62 20.12
N SER A 247 -11.49 5.29 19.35
CA SER A 247 -12.94 5.04 19.43
C SER A 247 -13.33 3.63 18.95
N VAL A 248 -12.67 3.14 17.90
CA VAL A 248 -12.89 1.77 17.38
C VAL A 248 -12.45 0.73 18.41
N ILE A 249 -11.26 0.92 19.03
CA ILE A 249 -10.74 0.03 20.07
C ILE A 249 -11.66 0.03 21.30
N ALA A 250 -12.09 1.20 21.75
CA ALA A 250 -12.97 1.33 22.91
C ALA A 250 -14.33 0.67 22.69
N GLU A 251 -14.93 0.85 21.52
CA GLU A 251 -16.21 0.21 21.18
C GLU A 251 -16.07 -1.32 21.16
N ARG A 252 -14.97 -1.87 20.58
CA ARG A 252 -14.76 -3.31 20.55
C ARG A 252 -14.55 -3.89 21.95
N ARG A 253 -13.77 -3.22 22.80
CA ARG A 253 -13.62 -3.63 24.22
C ARG A 253 -14.96 -3.71 24.92
N LYS A 254 -15.80 -2.67 24.78
CA LYS A 254 -17.12 -2.64 25.37
C LYS A 254 -17.97 -3.84 24.93
N GLN A 255 -17.98 -4.15 23.63
CA GLN A 255 -18.71 -5.31 23.11
C GLN A 255 -18.20 -6.64 23.68
N LEU A 256 -16.88 -6.80 23.83
CA LEU A 256 -16.29 -8.01 24.44
C LEU A 256 -16.61 -8.12 25.94
N GLN A 257 -16.66 -7.00 26.67
CA GLN A 257 -17.07 -6.99 28.08
C GLN A 257 -18.54 -7.38 28.24
N GLU A 258 -19.42 -6.81 27.41
CA GLU A 258 -20.85 -7.12 27.43
C GLU A 258 -21.16 -8.57 27.07
N SER A 259 -20.36 -9.18 26.18
CA SER A 259 -20.46 -10.61 25.80
C SER A 259 -19.80 -11.57 26.77
N GLY A 260 -19.04 -11.09 27.77
CA GLY A 260 -18.26 -11.92 28.71
C GLY A 260 -17.07 -12.63 28.05
N GLU A 261 -16.60 -12.13 26.92
CA GLU A 261 -15.48 -12.70 26.15
C GLU A 261 -14.15 -11.99 26.41
N GLU A 262 -14.15 -10.85 27.09
CA GLU A 262 -12.94 -10.14 27.49
C GLU A 262 -12.11 -10.98 28.47
N GLY A 263 -10.81 -11.09 28.24
CA GLY A 263 -9.88 -11.79 29.14
C GLY A 263 -9.87 -13.30 28.99
N LYS A 264 -10.51 -13.92 28.01
CA LYS A 264 -10.26 -15.31 27.64
C LYS A 264 -8.84 -15.39 27.05
N ARG A 265 -7.84 -15.50 27.95
CA ARG A 265 -6.42 -15.53 27.65
C ARG A 265 -6.08 -16.64 26.68
N LEU A 266 -5.56 -16.27 25.52
CA LEU A 266 -5.04 -17.21 24.54
C LEU A 266 -3.63 -17.62 24.94
N THR A 267 -3.42 -18.91 25.16
CA THR A 267 -2.10 -19.50 25.42
C THR A 267 -1.51 -20.05 24.13
N LYS A 268 -0.18 -20.21 24.06
CA LYS A 268 0.54 -20.77 22.89
C LYS A 268 0.02 -22.16 22.43
N SER A 269 -0.71 -22.89 23.29
CA SER A 269 -1.31 -24.19 22.98
C SER A 269 -2.64 -24.09 22.22
N ASP A 270 -3.19 -22.88 22.05
CA ASP A 270 -4.54 -22.69 21.54
C ASP A 270 -4.58 -22.37 20.01
N GLU A 271 -3.57 -22.77 19.24
CA GLU A 271 -3.58 -22.62 17.77
C GLU A 271 -4.85 -23.19 17.10
N ASN A 272 -5.50 -24.16 17.74
CA ASN A 272 -6.80 -24.68 17.32
C ASN A 272 -8.02 -23.83 17.74
N LEU A 273 -7.85 -22.87 18.66
CA LEU A 273 -8.93 -21.97 19.08
C LEU A 273 -9.23 -20.90 18.02
N TYR A 274 -8.21 -20.42 17.31
CA TYR A 274 -8.37 -19.48 16.20
C TYR A 274 -9.31 -19.99 15.10
N SER A 275 -9.39 -21.31 14.94
CA SER A 275 -10.25 -21.93 13.91
C SER A 275 -11.67 -22.21 14.38
N LYS A 276 -11.96 -22.12 15.69
CA LYS A 276 -13.26 -22.47 16.28
C LYS A 276 -14.10 -21.28 16.73
N GLN A 277 -13.49 -20.11 16.97
CA GLN A 277 -14.19 -18.89 17.36
C GLN A 277 -14.10 -17.85 16.23
N LYS A 278 -15.17 -17.08 16.03
CA LYS A 278 -15.19 -15.91 15.12
C LYS A 278 -14.37 -14.78 15.74
N MET A 279 -13.04 -14.90 15.70
CA MET A 279 -12.14 -13.95 16.32
C MET A 279 -11.61 -12.98 15.27
N THR A 280 -11.81 -11.68 15.48
CA THR A 280 -11.27 -10.65 14.63
C THR A 280 -9.79 -10.39 14.93
N PHE A 281 -9.11 -9.65 14.07
CA PHE A 281 -7.74 -9.20 14.32
C PHE A 281 -7.61 -8.40 15.63
N LEU A 282 -8.55 -7.50 15.91
CA LEU A 282 -8.54 -6.71 17.15
C LEU A 282 -8.80 -7.57 18.38
N ASP A 283 -9.66 -8.57 18.28
CA ASP A 283 -9.88 -9.53 19.38
C ASP A 283 -8.59 -10.29 19.72
N LEU A 284 -7.84 -10.66 18.67
CA LEU A 284 -6.53 -11.28 18.87
C LEU A 284 -5.58 -10.37 19.64
N LEU A 285 -5.47 -9.09 19.27
CA LEU A 285 -4.59 -8.14 19.94
C LEU A 285 -5.01 -7.89 21.39
N LEU A 286 -6.31 -7.82 21.66
CA LEU A 286 -6.86 -7.58 22.99
C LEU A 286 -6.66 -8.77 23.96
N ASN A 287 -6.50 -10.00 23.43
CA ASN A 287 -6.42 -11.23 24.23
C ASN A 287 -5.05 -11.92 24.21
N VAL A 288 -4.10 -11.47 23.35
CA VAL A 288 -2.78 -12.10 23.25
C VAL A 288 -1.86 -11.68 24.38
N ASN A 289 -1.05 -12.63 24.88
CA ASN A 289 0.06 -12.37 25.77
C ASN A 289 1.39 -12.51 25.03
N VAL A 290 2.23 -11.49 25.16
CA VAL A 290 3.60 -11.46 24.64
C VAL A 290 4.55 -11.54 25.83
N ASP A 291 5.37 -12.58 25.89
CA ASP A 291 6.30 -12.85 27.00
C ASP A 291 5.61 -12.84 28.40
N GLY A 292 4.37 -13.31 28.44
CA GLY A 292 3.56 -13.40 29.66
C GLY A 292 2.79 -12.13 30.02
N MET A 293 2.92 -11.05 29.27
CA MET A 293 2.23 -9.77 29.48
C MET A 293 1.25 -9.49 28.34
N PRO A 294 0.07 -8.91 28.63
CA PRO A 294 -0.82 -8.42 27.59
C PRO A 294 -0.20 -7.24 26.86
N LEU A 295 -0.62 -6.99 25.61
CA LEU A 295 -0.25 -5.78 24.89
C LEU A 295 -0.85 -4.55 25.60
N ASP A 296 -0.07 -3.48 25.68
CA ASP A 296 -0.58 -2.20 26.20
C ASP A 296 -1.44 -1.48 25.14
N ASP A 297 -2.15 -0.45 25.55
CA ASP A 297 -3.06 0.31 24.68
C ASP A 297 -2.33 0.98 23.51
N LEU A 298 -1.07 1.35 23.71
CA LEU A 298 -0.26 1.93 22.66
C LEU A 298 0.16 0.90 21.61
N GLU A 299 0.55 -0.30 22.06
CA GLU A 299 0.91 -1.43 21.21
C GLU A 299 -0.28 -1.93 20.40
N ILE A 300 -1.48 -1.93 20.97
CA ILE A 300 -2.72 -2.27 20.26
C ILE A 300 -3.01 -1.20 19.21
N ARG A 301 -2.97 0.09 19.58
CA ARG A 301 -3.27 1.19 18.67
C ARG A 301 -2.33 1.26 17.47
N GLU A 302 -1.01 1.05 17.65
CA GLU A 302 -0.07 1.10 16.52
C GLU A 302 -0.34 0.02 15.47
N GLU A 303 -0.83 -1.16 15.88
CA GLU A 303 -1.24 -2.21 14.96
C GLU A 303 -2.59 -1.88 14.30
N VAL A 304 -3.56 -1.36 15.06
CA VAL A 304 -4.88 -0.97 14.54
C VAL A 304 -4.75 0.18 13.53
N ASP A 305 -3.96 1.22 13.84
CA ASP A 305 -3.65 2.31 12.90
C ASP A 305 -3.04 1.78 11.60
N THR A 306 -2.09 0.84 11.72
CA THR A 306 -1.43 0.20 10.58
C THR A 306 -2.43 -0.55 9.71
N PHE A 307 -3.22 -1.43 10.29
CA PHE A 307 -4.14 -2.30 9.54
C PHE A 307 -5.35 -1.55 8.98
N MET A 308 -5.86 -0.56 9.69
CA MET A 308 -6.94 0.29 9.17
C MET A 308 -6.48 1.09 7.95
N PHE A 309 -5.28 1.68 7.99
CA PHE A 309 -4.72 2.41 6.86
C PHE A 309 -4.43 1.48 5.68
N GLU A 310 -3.63 0.43 5.91
CA GLU A 310 -3.19 -0.46 4.83
C GLU A 310 -4.35 -1.25 4.21
N GLY A 311 -5.36 -1.62 5.01
CA GLY A 311 -6.47 -2.45 4.56
C GLY A 311 -7.42 -1.73 3.61
N HIS A 312 -7.83 -0.48 3.91
CA HIS A 312 -8.80 0.19 3.06
C HIS A 312 -8.18 0.92 1.85
N ASP A 313 -7.02 1.55 2.02
CA ASP A 313 -6.49 2.46 1.01
C ASP A 313 -5.89 1.72 -0.19
N THR A 314 -5.25 0.57 0.05
CA THR A 314 -4.65 -0.26 -1.01
C THR A 314 -5.70 -1.01 -1.82
N THR A 315 -6.73 -1.55 -1.17
CA THR A 315 -7.83 -2.25 -1.85
C THR A 315 -8.71 -1.28 -2.61
N THR A 316 -8.96 -0.08 -2.06
CA THR A 316 -9.59 1.03 -2.81
C THR A 316 -8.88 1.29 -4.13
N SER A 317 -7.55 1.40 -4.10
CA SER A 317 -6.74 1.60 -5.30
C SER A 317 -6.91 0.44 -6.29
N GLY A 318 -6.75 -0.80 -5.83
CA GLY A 318 -6.85 -2.00 -6.67
C GLY A 318 -8.22 -2.14 -7.34
N ILE A 319 -9.31 -2.00 -6.58
CA ILE A 319 -10.69 -2.06 -7.10
C ILE A 319 -10.92 -0.94 -8.11
N SER A 320 -10.56 0.30 -7.75
CA SER A 320 -10.86 1.47 -8.56
C SER A 320 -10.12 1.47 -9.90
N PHE A 321 -8.84 1.05 -9.92
CA PHE A 321 -8.10 0.92 -11.18
C PHE A 321 -8.59 -0.28 -12.01
N THR A 322 -9.06 -1.35 -11.39
CA THR A 322 -9.70 -2.44 -12.12
C THR A 322 -11.00 -1.95 -12.78
N ILE A 323 -11.83 -1.19 -12.05
CA ILE A 323 -13.05 -0.57 -12.62
C ILE A 323 -12.68 0.38 -13.77
N TYR A 324 -11.63 1.20 -13.61
CA TYR A 324 -11.14 2.10 -14.66
C TYR A 324 -10.80 1.35 -15.96
N GLU A 325 -10.05 0.25 -15.86
CA GLU A 325 -9.69 -0.55 -17.03
C GLU A 325 -10.89 -1.27 -17.64
N LEU A 326 -11.77 -1.85 -16.80
CA LEU A 326 -12.97 -2.54 -17.27
C LEU A 326 -13.99 -1.59 -17.93
N ALA A 327 -14.09 -0.34 -17.44
CA ALA A 327 -14.93 0.66 -18.08
C ALA A 327 -14.45 0.99 -19.51
N ARG A 328 -13.16 0.95 -19.77
CA ARG A 328 -12.54 1.23 -21.08
C ARG A 328 -12.44 0.00 -21.98
N HIS A 329 -12.40 -1.18 -21.40
CA HIS A 329 -12.24 -2.45 -22.09
C HIS A 329 -13.52 -3.30 -21.96
N GLN A 330 -14.58 -2.84 -22.66
CA GLN A 330 -15.92 -3.44 -22.55
C GLN A 330 -15.94 -4.94 -22.85
N GLN A 331 -15.10 -5.42 -23.78
CA GLN A 331 -14.99 -6.85 -24.06
C GLN A 331 -14.49 -7.65 -22.85
N ALA A 332 -13.53 -7.11 -22.09
CA ALA A 332 -13.07 -7.75 -20.87
C ALA A 332 -14.15 -7.74 -19.78
N GLN A 333 -14.89 -6.63 -19.68
CA GLN A 333 -16.01 -6.54 -18.74
C GLN A 333 -17.14 -7.51 -19.08
N ASP A 334 -17.50 -7.64 -20.37
CA ASP A 334 -18.53 -8.58 -20.83
C ASP A 334 -18.09 -10.03 -20.58
N ARG A 335 -16.83 -10.37 -20.81
CA ARG A 335 -16.30 -11.69 -20.51
C ARG A 335 -16.33 -12.04 -19.02
N ILE A 336 -16.08 -11.05 -18.14
CA ILE A 336 -16.27 -11.25 -16.69
C ILE A 336 -17.76 -11.48 -16.37
N TYR A 337 -18.65 -10.75 -17.01
CA TYR A 337 -20.08 -10.96 -16.81
C TYR A 337 -20.54 -12.35 -17.27
N ASP A 338 -20.03 -12.83 -18.41
CA ASP A 338 -20.29 -14.19 -18.88
C ASP A 338 -19.77 -15.24 -17.89
N GLU A 339 -18.58 -15.02 -17.29
CA GLU A 339 -18.04 -15.87 -16.22
C GLU A 339 -18.97 -15.84 -14.98
N ILE A 340 -19.46 -14.66 -14.58
CA ILE A 340 -20.42 -14.51 -13.47
C ILE A 340 -21.70 -15.33 -13.76
N VAL A 341 -22.27 -15.19 -14.94
CA VAL A 341 -23.50 -15.89 -15.32
C VAL A 341 -23.26 -17.41 -15.40
N ALA A 342 -22.11 -17.84 -15.89
CA ALA A 342 -21.74 -19.26 -15.94
C ALA A 342 -21.63 -19.91 -14.56
N ILE A 343 -21.09 -19.19 -13.58
CA ILE A 343 -20.84 -19.70 -12.22
C ILE A 343 -22.08 -19.55 -11.33
N LEU A 344 -22.73 -18.37 -11.34
CA LEU A 344 -23.83 -18.02 -10.41
C LEU A 344 -25.23 -18.15 -11.01
N GLY A 345 -25.32 -18.33 -12.33
CA GLY A 345 -26.58 -18.33 -13.04
C GLY A 345 -27.16 -16.93 -13.30
N LYS A 346 -28.41 -16.89 -13.79
CA LYS A 346 -29.06 -15.63 -14.17
C LYS A 346 -29.46 -14.75 -12.98
N ASN A 347 -29.67 -15.31 -11.80
CA ASN A 347 -30.05 -14.58 -10.58
C ASN A 347 -28.80 -14.15 -9.79
N ASN A 348 -27.72 -13.79 -10.48
CA ASN A 348 -26.41 -13.49 -9.87
C ASN A 348 -26.37 -12.22 -9.02
N ARG A 349 -27.32 -11.30 -9.19
CA ARG A 349 -27.38 -10.03 -8.43
C ARG A 349 -27.56 -10.23 -6.92
N GLU A 350 -28.38 -11.22 -6.53
CA GLU A 350 -28.68 -11.54 -5.15
C GLU A 350 -27.83 -12.68 -4.59
N ALA A 351 -26.87 -13.19 -5.38
CA ALA A 351 -26.06 -14.33 -4.97
C ALA A 351 -25.13 -13.97 -3.82
N ASP A 352 -25.21 -14.74 -2.74
CA ASP A 352 -24.21 -14.74 -1.67
C ASP A 352 -22.98 -15.50 -2.12
N LEU A 353 -21.87 -14.78 -2.25
CA LEU A 353 -20.60 -15.37 -2.64
C LEU A 353 -19.98 -16.10 -1.45
N THR A 354 -19.47 -17.31 -1.69
CA THR A 354 -18.70 -18.07 -0.70
C THR A 354 -17.23 -18.06 -1.06
N TYR A 355 -16.38 -18.37 -0.08
CA TYR A 355 -14.95 -18.49 -0.31
C TYR A 355 -14.62 -19.47 -1.45
N GLN A 356 -15.32 -20.61 -1.49
CA GLN A 356 -15.14 -21.68 -2.50
C GLN A 356 -15.51 -21.16 -3.89
N VAL A 357 -16.68 -20.55 -4.02
CA VAL A 357 -17.16 -19.98 -5.29
C VAL A 357 -16.19 -18.91 -5.83
N LEU A 358 -15.61 -18.08 -4.96
CA LEU A 358 -14.65 -17.05 -5.38
C LEU A 358 -13.36 -17.63 -6.00
N GLN A 359 -13.03 -18.92 -5.76
CA GLN A 359 -11.90 -19.58 -6.40
C GLN A 359 -12.17 -20.00 -7.85
N GLU A 360 -13.42 -20.03 -8.28
CA GLU A 360 -13.83 -20.41 -9.65
C GLU A 360 -13.66 -19.26 -10.64
N PHE A 361 -13.66 -18.00 -10.17
CA PHE A 361 -13.52 -16.79 -10.98
C PHE A 361 -12.07 -16.59 -11.45
N LYS A 362 -11.72 -17.23 -12.57
CA LYS A 362 -10.35 -17.22 -13.10
C LYS A 362 -10.08 -15.99 -13.96
N TYR A 363 -10.99 -15.66 -14.88
CA TYR A 363 -10.79 -14.51 -15.74
C TYR A 363 -10.88 -13.17 -14.98
N LEU A 364 -11.80 -13.08 -14.02
CA LEU A 364 -11.83 -11.93 -13.11
C LEU A 364 -10.51 -11.78 -12.35
N GLU A 365 -9.91 -12.87 -11.86
CA GLU A 365 -8.61 -12.83 -11.20
C GLU A 365 -7.50 -12.33 -12.13
N MET A 366 -7.49 -12.81 -13.38
CA MET A 366 -6.55 -12.33 -14.40
C MET A 366 -6.73 -10.83 -14.66
N ALA A 367 -7.95 -10.34 -14.75
CA ALA A 367 -8.29 -8.93 -14.93
C ALA A 367 -7.81 -8.06 -13.76
N ILE A 368 -7.99 -8.52 -12.52
CA ILE A 368 -7.48 -7.85 -11.31
C ILE A 368 -5.95 -7.83 -11.32
N LYS A 369 -5.30 -8.96 -11.61
CA LYS A 369 -3.84 -9.05 -11.68
C LYS A 369 -3.27 -8.08 -12.72
N GLU A 370 -3.91 -7.97 -13.88
CA GLU A 370 -3.47 -7.04 -14.94
C GLU A 370 -3.66 -5.57 -14.52
N ALA A 371 -4.75 -5.24 -13.83
CA ALA A 371 -4.93 -3.90 -13.29
C ALA A 371 -3.85 -3.57 -12.23
N LEU A 372 -3.53 -4.52 -11.33
CA LEU A 372 -2.45 -4.38 -10.35
C LEU A 372 -1.05 -4.34 -10.99
N ARG A 373 -0.87 -4.91 -12.18
CA ARG A 373 0.36 -4.76 -12.96
C ARG A 373 0.52 -3.31 -13.43
N LEU A 374 -0.52 -2.76 -14.03
CA LEU A 374 -0.51 -1.38 -14.53
C LEU A 374 -0.50 -0.34 -13.39
N TYR A 375 -1.25 -0.62 -12.33
CA TYR A 375 -1.44 0.29 -11.20
C TYR A 375 -1.22 -0.44 -9.87
N PRO A 376 0.03 -0.88 -9.57
CA PRO A 376 0.30 -1.51 -8.28
C PRO A 376 -0.03 -0.54 -7.16
N SER A 377 -0.91 -0.93 -6.23
CA SER A 377 -1.40 -0.04 -5.16
C SER A 377 -0.25 0.62 -4.39
N VAL A 378 0.86 -0.11 -4.17
CA VAL A 378 2.10 0.42 -3.61
C VAL A 378 3.18 0.40 -4.70
N PRO A 379 3.42 1.52 -5.41
CA PRO A 379 4.32 1.54 -6.56
C PRO A 379 5.81 1.54 -6.21
N PHE A 380 6.16 1.89 -4.95
CA PHE A 380 7.53 1.90 -4.46
C PHE A 380 7.61 1.36 -3.04
N ILE A 381 8.65 0.57 -2.75
CA ILE A 381 8.97 0.10 -1.40
C ILE A 381 10.44 0.35 -1.09
N GLY A 382 10.74 0.86 0.12
CA GLY A 382 12.09 1.20 0.54
C GLY A 382 12.74 0.14 1.44
N ARG A 383 14.06 -0.01 1.30
CA ARG A 383 14.89 -0.82 2.17
C ARG A 383 16.12 -0.03 2.62
N HIS A 384 16.51 -0.25 3.87
CA HIS A 384 17.76 0.20 4.46
C HIS A 384 18.68 -1.01 4.59
N LEU A 385 19.85 -0.96 3.98
CA LEU A 385 20.82 -2.07 4.00
C LEU A 385 21.66 -2.01 5.27
N LEU A 386 21.62 -3.06 6.08
CA LEU A 386 22.42 -3.14 7.31
C LEU A 386 23.80 -3.76 7.11
N GLU A 387 24.06 -4.34 5.94
CA GLU A 387 25.31 -4.97 5.56
C GLU A 387 25.70 -4.58 4.14
N ASP A 388 26.99 -4.69 3.83
CA ASP A 388 27.49 -4.49 2.48
C ASP A 388 26.79 -5.47 1.52
N THR A 389 26.17 -4.93 0.47
CA THR A 389 25.34 -5.70 -0.45
C THR A 389 25.84 -5.52 -1.88
N GLU A 390 26.12 -6.62 -2.57
CA GLU A 390 26.56 -6.58 -3.95
C GLU A 390 25.38 -6.54 -4.93
N LEU A 391 25.29 -5.46 -5.72
CA LEU A 391 24.37 -5.32 -6.84
C LEU A 391 25.15 -5.08 -8.14
N ASP A 392 24.94 -5.92 -9.15
CA ASP A 392 25.60 -5.84 -10.48
C ASP A 392 27.13 -5.68 -10.45
N GLY A 393 27.79 -6.35 -9.50
CA GLY A 393 29.26 -6.31 -9.39
C GLY A 393 29.82 -5.07 -8.68
N ILE A 394 28.95 -4.21 -8.12
CA ILE A 394 29.38 -3.13 -7.22
C ILE A 394 28.85 -3.35 -5.82
N THR A 395 29.70 -3.15 -4.81
CA THR A 395 29.31 -3.22 -3.42
C THR A 395 28.66 -1.93 -2.96
N LEU A 396 27.40 -2.01 -2.56
CA LEU A 396 26.70 -0.97 -1.82
C LEU A 396 27.08 -1.08 -0.36
N PRO A 397 27.64 -0.03 0.26
CA PRO A 397 28.01 -0.10 1.67
C PRO A 397 26.78 -0.19 2.58
N SER A 398 26.96 -0.79 3.74
CA SER A 398 26.01 -0.74 4.85
C SER A 398 25.53 0.70 5.09
N GLY A 399 24.26 0.87 5.47
CA GLY A 399 23.62 2.18 5.64
C GLY A 399 22.98 2.76 4.39
N MET A 400 23.09 2.09 3.24
CA MET A 400 22.45 2.60 2.01
C MET A 400 20.94 2.40 1.99
N GLU A 401 20.26 3.43 1.44
CA GLU A 401 18.83 3.44 1.15
C GLU A 401 18.59 3.00 -0.29
N VAL A 402 17.75 1.99 -0.47
CA VAL A 402 17.36 1.47 -1.78
C VAL A 402 15.84 1.49 -1.91
N LEU A 403 15.34 2.07 -2.99
CA LEU A 403 13.92 2.09 -3.33
C LEU A 403 13.67 1.08 -4.47
N VAL A 404 12.80 0.12 -4.24
CA VAL A 404 12.36 -0.84 -5.27
C VAL A 404 11.14 -0.27 -5.97
N SER A 405 11.20 -0.09 -7.29
CA SER A 405 10.10 0.40 -8.09
C SER A 405 9.25 -0.74 -8.66
N ILE A 406 8.20 -1.12 -7.94
CA ILE A 406 7.23 -2.13 -8.39
C ILE A 406 6.58 -1.67 -9.71
N TYR A 407 6.28 -0.38 -9.82
CA TYR A 407 5.68 0.21 -11.02
C TYR A 407 6.54 -0.02 -12.29
N MET A 408 7.87 0.09 -12.17
CA MET A 408 8.78 -0.12 -13.31
C MET A 408 9.03 -1.61 -13.57
N ILE A 409 9.12 -2.45 -12.52
CA ILE A 409 9.24 -3.92 -12.68
C ILE A 409 8.09 -4.43 -13.54
N HIS A 410 6.86 -4.05 -13.22
CA HIS A 410 5.65 -4.48 -13.92
C HIS A 410 5.52 -3.92 -15.35
N ARG A 411 6.43 -3.04 -15.76
CA ARG A 411 6.50 -2.45 -17.11
C ARG A 411 7.76 -2.81 -17.87
N ASN A 412 8.52 -3.81 -17.38
CA ASN A 412 9.66 -4.32 -18.12
C ASN A 412 9.20 -4.93 -19.46
N PRO A 413 9.59 -4.37 -20.63
CA PRO A 413 9.11 -4.83 -21.93
C PRO A 413 9.61 -6.24 -22.30
N GLU A 414 10.69 -6.72 -21.69
CA GLU A 414 11.21 -8.08 -21.89
C GLU A 414 10.28 -9.14 -21.24
N VAL A 415 9.59 -8.77 -20.15
CA VAL A 415 8.64 -9.63 -19.43
C VAL A 415 7.20 -9.40 -19.90
N PHE A 416 6.86 -8.12 -20.12
CA PHE A 416 5.52 -7.68 -20.51
C PHE A 416 5.62 -6.89 -21.83
N PRO A 417 5.65 -7.58 -23.00
CA PRO A 417 5.64 -6.91 -24.30
C PRO A 417 4.43 -5.96 -24.40
N ASP A 418 4.63 -4.77 -24.97
CA ASP A 418 3.62 -3.71 -25.02
C ASP A 418 3.06 -3.37 -23.61
N PRO A 419 3.93 -2.91 -22.68
CA PRO A 419 3.65 -2.92 -21.23
C PRO A 419 2.53 -1.95 -20.81
N GLU A 420 2.16 -0.99 -21.61
CA GLU A 420 1.07 -0.06 -21.27
C GLU A 420 -0.32 -0.55 -21.73
N ARG A 421 -0.38 -1.65 -22.50
CA ARG A 421 -1.63 -2.25 -22.92
C ARG A 421 -2.23 -3.11 -21.79
N TYR A 422 -3.52 -2.89 -21.51
CA TYR A 422 -4.30 -3.75 -20.61
C TYR A 422 -4.67 -5.05 -21.32
N ASP A 423 -4.21 -6.18 -20.81
CA ASP A 423 -4.42 -7.49 -21.40
C ASP A 423 -4.44 -8.58 -20.32
N PRO A 424 -5.62 -8.97 -19.81
CA PRO A 424 -5.74 -10.02 -18.79
C PRO A 424 -5.11 -11.36 -19.16
N GLU A 425 -5.01 -11.70 -20.46
CA GLU A 425 -4.42 -12.97 -20.91
C GLU A 425 -2.94 -13.13 -20.54
N ARG A 426 -2.28 -12.05 -20.19
CA ARG A 426 -0.93 -12.09 -19.58
C ARG A 426 -0.88 -12.92 -18.30
N PHE A 427 -2.02 -13.14 -17.66
CA PHE A 427 -2.16 -13.89 -16.40
C PHE A 427 -2.85 -15.26 -16.59
N SER A 428 -2.89 -15.78 -17.82
CA SER A 428 -3.20 -17.19 -18.06
C SER A 428 -2.11 -18.08 -17.47
N GLU A 429 -2.44 -19.32 -17.11
CA GLU A 429 -1.50 -20.29 -16.53
C GLU A 429 -0.23 -20.48 -17.38
N ASP A 430 -0.39 -20.56 -18.69
CA ASP A 430 0.74 -20.67 -19.61
C ASP A 430 1.65 -19.44 -19.61
N ALA A 431 1.09 -18.25 -19.50
CA ALA A 431 1.86 -17.00 -19.48
C ALA A 431 2.52 -16.77 -18.13
N GLU A 432 1.85 -17.10 -17.02
CA GLU A 432 2.42 -16.99 -15.67
C GLU A 432 3.60 -17.95 -15.46
N SER A 433 3.53 -19.18 -15.99
CA SER A 433 4.58 -20.18 -15.84
C SER A 433 5.94 -19.77 -16.44
N LYS A 434 5.97 -18.79 -17.34
CA LYS A 434 7.18 -18.30 -18.02
C LYS A 434 7.87 -17.15 -17.29
N ARG A 435 7.25 -16.61 -16.23
CA ARG A 435 7.76 -15.46 -15.48
C ARG A 435 8.58 -15.88 -14.27
N GLY A 436 9.62 -15.10 -14.00
CA GLY A 436 10.38 -15.21 -12.76
C GLY A 436 9.60 -14.69 -11.54
N PRO A 437 9.99 -15.10 -10.33
CA PRO A 437 9.26 -14.75 -9.10
C PRO A 437 9.30 -13.27 -8.74
N TYR A 438 10.19 -12.49 -9.35
CA TYR A 438 10.34 -11.05 -9.11
C TYR A 438 9.87 -10.19 -10.28
N ASP A 439 9.31 -10.78 -11.33
CA ASP A 439 8.79 -10.05 -12.48
C ASP A 439 7.41 -9.43 -12.21
N TYR A 440 6.66 -9.99 -11.25
CA TYR A 440 5.34 -9.51 -10.85
C TYR A 440 5.17 -9.64 -9.34
N ILE A 441 5.26 -8.51 -8.62
CA ILE A 441 5.28 -8.45 -7.17
C ILE A 441 4.34 -7.37 -6.58
N PRO A 442 3.04 -7.33 -6.95
CA PRO A 442 2.12 -6.26 -6.50
C PRO A 442 1.91 -6.27 -4.99
N PHE A 443 2.18 -7.38 -4.32
CA PHE A 443 2.13 -7.57 -2.87
C PHE A 443 3.52 -7.65 -2.23
N SER A 444 4.56 -7.12 -2.90
CA SER A 444 5.95 -7.28 -2.52
C SER A 444 6.40 -8.75 -2.53
N ALA A 445 7.63 -9.02 -2.07
CA ALA A 445 8.18 -10.37 -1.96
C ALA A 445 9.10 -10.47 -0.73
N GLY A 446 9.56 -11.71 -0.43
CA GLY A 446 10.41 -12.00 0.73
C GLY A 446 9.65 -11.96 2.05
N ALA A 447 10.38 -11.93 3.16
CA ALA A 447 9.81 -12.01 4.51
C ALA A 447 8.84 -10.86 4.84
N ARG A 448 9.03 -9.70 4.22
CA ARG A 448 8.23 -8.48 4.39
C ARG A 448 7.12 -8.33 3.35
N ASN A 449 6.68 -9.41 2.70
CA ASN A 449 5.55 -9.39 1.79
C ASN A 449 4.24 -9.03 2.50
N CYS A 450 3.22 -8.66 1.72
CA CYS A 450 1.90 -8.32 2.24
C CYS A 450 1.26 -9.51 2.98
N ILE A 451 0.88 -9.30 4.24
CA ILE A 451 0.17 -10.29 5.06
C ILE A 451 -1.29 -10.43 4.62
N GLY A 452 -1.89 -9.35 4.10
CA GLY A 452 -3.27 -9.25 3.67
C GLY A 452 -3.52 -9.61 2.20
N GLN A 453 -2.57 -10.22 1.47
CA GLN A 453 -2.72 -10.50 0.03
C GLN A 453 -4.01 -11.26 -0.29
N ARG A 454 -4.31 -12.33 0.46
CA ARG A 454 -5.52 -13.14 0.25
C ARG A 454 -6.79 -12.35 0.59
N PHE A 455 -6.76 -11.59 1.69
CA PHE A 455 -7.84 -10.67 2.08
C PHE A 455 -8.16 -9.71 0.94
N ALA A 456 -7.16 -8.99 0.44
CA ALA A 456 -7.32 -8.01 -0.63
C ALA A 456 -7.90 -8.62 -1.91
N MET A 457 -7.41 -9.80 -2.32
CA MET A 457 -7.94 -10.48 -3.52
C MET A 457 -9.40 -10.92 -3.36
N LEU A 458 -9.80 -11.39 -2.17
CA LEU A 458 -11.20 -11.75 -1.90
C LEU A 458 -12.10 -10.52 -1.92
N GLU A 459 -11.71 -9.44 -1.25
CA GLU A 459 -12.46 -8.18 -1.22
C GLU A 459 -12.62 -7.59 -2.62
N MET A 460 -11.53 -7.52 -3.41
CA MET A 460 -11.57 -7.05 -4.79
C MET A 460 -12.51 -7.90 -5.66
N LYS A 461 -12.45 -9.24 -5.55
CA LYS A 461 -13.34 -10.14 -6.30
C LYS A 461 -14.81 -9.89 -5.94
N VAL A 462 -15.14 -9.86 -4.64
CA VAL A 462 -16.53 -9.66 -4.20
C VAL A 462 -17.06 -8.32 -4.68
N ALA A 463 -16.34 -7.22 -4.47
CA ALA A 463 -16.75 -5.90 -4.89
C ALA A 463 -17.00 -5.80 -6.41
N LEU A 464 -16.12 -6.39 -7.21
CA LEU A 464 -16.24 -6.37 -8.67
C LEU A 464 -17.36 -7.29 -9.19
N ILE A 465 -17.54 -8.48 -8.60
CA ILE A 465 -18.66 -9.37 -8.96
C ILE A 465 -19.98 -8.67 -8.68
N LYS A 466 -20.17 -8.14 -7.48
CA LYS A 466 -21.41 -7.44 -7.10
C LYS A 466 -21.67 -6.22 -7.99
N LEU A 467 -20.64 -5.44 -8.29
CA LEU A 467 -20.76 -4.28 -9.19
C LEU A 467 -21.16 -4.70 -10.60
N ILE A 468 -20.45 -5.68 -11.20
CA ILE A 468 -20.64 -6.09 -12.59
C ILE A 468 -21.93 -6.91 -12.77
N SER A 469 -22.37 -7.66 -11.77
CA SER A 469 -23.67 -8.33 -11.77
C SER A 469 -24.83 -7.34 -11.89
N ASN A 470 -24.69 -6.17 -11.30
CA ASN A 470 -25.77 -5.18 -11.26
C ASN A 470 -25.66 -4.15 -12.38
N TYR A 471 -24.45 -3.73 -12.74
CA TYR A 471 -24.24 -2.60 -13.63
C TYR A 471 -23.21 -2.89 -14.71
N ARG A 472 -23.49 -2.39 -15.92
CA ARG A 472 -22.47 -2.16 -16.92
C ARG A 472 -21.80 -0.83 -16.63
N VAL A 473 -20.50 -0.84 -16.42
CA VAL A 473 -19.70 0.34 -16.11
C VAL A 473 -19.11 0.89 -17.42
N LEU A 474 -19.42 2.12 -17.74
CA LEU A 474 -18.91 2.81 -18.93
C LEU A 474 -17.97 3.96 -18.50
N PRO A 475 -16.99 4.33 -19.33
CA PRO A 475 -16.10 5.45 -19.03
C PRO A 475 -16.90 6.75 -19.04
N GLY A 476 -16.64 7.64 -18.08
CA GLY A 476 -17.19 8.99 -18.08
C GLY A 476 -16.57 9.83 -19.20
N GLU A 477 -17.29 10.84 -19.69
CA GLU A 477 -16.82 11.73 -20.76
C GLU A 477 -15.60 12.56 -20.34
N SER A 478 -15.50 12.92 -19.05
CA SER A 478 -14.36 13.65 -18.48
C SER A 478 -13.14 12.77 -18.26
N LEU A 479 -13.25 11.44 -18.46
CA LEU A 479 -12.16 10.49 -18.32
C LEU A 479 -11.17 10.61 -19.48
N GLY A 480 -10.43 11.70 -19.54
CA GLY A 480 -9.31 11.90 -20.46
C GLY A 480 -8.16 10.91 -20.21
N LYS A 481 -6.94 11.28 -20.58
CA LYS A 481 -5.75 10.50 -20.19
C LYS A 481 -5.65 10.50 -18.67
N LEU A 482 -5.73 9.31 -18.07
CA LEU A 482 -5.62 9.15 -16.62
C LEU A 482 -4.28 9.71 -16.14
N ARG A 483 -4.33 10.70 -15.26
CA ARG A 483 -3.19 11.14 -14.48
C ARG A 483 -3.23 10.44 -13.13
N VAL A 484 -2.14 9.80 -12.79
CA VAL A 484 -1.99 9.17 -11.49
C VAL A 484 -1.11 10.02 -10.59
N LYS A 485 -1.40 10.00 -9.31
CA LYS A 485 -0.53 10.54 -8.27
C LYS A 485 -0.12 9.40 -7.34
N THR A 486 1.05 9.48 -6.80
CA THR A 486 1.49 8.59 -5.75
C THR A 486 1.90 9.43 -4.55
N ASP A 487 1.38 9.04 -3.41
CA ASP A 487 1.84 9.53 -2.12
C ASP A 487 2.37 8.35 -1.29
N LEU A 488 1.55 7.57 -0.65
CA LEU A 488 1.87 6.24 -0.13
C LEU A 488 1.32 5.15 -1.04
N VAL A 489 0.13 5.39 -1.59
CA VAL A 489 -0.62 4.51 -2.48
C VAL A 489 -0.82 5.23 -3.81
N ILE A 490 -0.84 4.49 -4.92
CA ILE A 490 -1.18 5.07 -6.22
C ILE A 490 -2.67 5.39 -6.28
N ARG A 491 -3.01 6.59 -6.76
CA ARG A 491 -4.40 7.07 -6.86
C ARG A 491 -4.64 7.80 -8.17
N PRO A 492 -5.86 7.75 -8.72
CA PRO A 492 -6.24 8.63 -9.79
C PRO A 492 -6.26 10.09 -9.30
N HIS A 493 -5.71 11.02 -10.08
CA HIS A 493 -5.62 12.42 -9.66
C HIS A 493 -7.00 13.08 -9.57
N MET A 494 -7.86 12.81 -10.54
CA MET A 494 -9.20 13.38 -10.68
C MET A 494 -10.33 12.39 -10.34
N GLY A 495 -10.03 11.30 -9.61
CA GLY A 495 -10.98 10.21 -9.39
C GLY A 495 -11.13 9.29 -10.60
N VAL A 496 -12.14 8.43 -10.57
CA VAL A 496 -12.51 7.51 -11.66
C VAL A 496 -13.95 7.84 -12.10
N PRO A 497 -14.13 8.83 -13.00
CA PRO A 497 -15.43 9.19 -13.53
C PRO A 497 -15.98 8.07 -14.42
N VAL A 498 -17.17 7.59 -14.08
CA VAL A 498 -17.89 6.53 -14.79
C VAL A 498 -19.37 6.87 -14.94
N THR A 499 -20.04 6.20 -15.87
CA THR A 499 -21.50 6.12 -15.94
C THR A 499 -21.93 4.68 -15.75
N LEU A 500 -23.15 4.48 -15.24
CA LEU A 500 -23.70 3.16 -14.97
C LEU A 500 -24.96 2.93 -15.82
N VAL A 501 -25.02 1.75 -16.41
CA VAL A 501 -26.22 1.23 -17.06
C VAL A 501 -26.61 -0.04 -16.32
N GLU A 502 -27.90 -0.21 -16.03
CA GLU A 502 -28.37 -1.44 -15.40
C GLU A 502 -28.15 -2.61 -16.34
N ARG A 503 -27.71 -3.76 -15.82
CA ARG A 503 -27.67 -4.99 -16.61
C ARG A 503 -29.03 -5.67 -16.57
N ASP A 504 -29.42 -6.30 -17.67
CA ASP A 504 -30.69 -7.03 -17.82
C ASP A 504 -30.70 -8.34 -17.02
#